data_c98c2a6a06db2297c94f2ca828272b38
#
_entry.id   c98c2a6a06db2297c94f2ca828272b38
#
_cell.length_a   1.000
_cell.length_b   1.000
_cell.length_c   1.000
_cell.angle_alpha   90.00
_cell.angle_beta   90.00
_cell.angle_gamma   90.00
#
_symmetry.space_group_name_H-M   'P 1'
#
loop_
_entity.id
_entity.type
_entity.pdbx_description
1 polymer ?
#
loop_
_entity_poly.entity_id
_entity_poly.type
_entity_poly.pdbx_seq_one_letter_code
_entity_poly.pdbx_strand_id
1 'polypeptide(L)'
;LTYEKLEDTCRILMSPKVDYLATNPDYVCPVEFGYVPDCGSICEMLGHAVKRTPYFIGKPETAMVEFALRQNHFTREETLVVGDRLYTDILCGHNAGVETALVLTGEATAEEAKKAETAPDYIFTSIGELYREWK
;
A
#
# COMPACT_ATOMS: atom_id res chain seq x y z
N LEU A 1 11.34 -14.27 -11.41
CA LEU A 1 11.38 -13.39 -12.58
C LEU A 1 12.45 -13.89 -13.53
N THR A 2 12.13 -14.03 -14.84
CA THR A 2 13.05 -14.40 -15.90
C THR A 2 13.01 -13.36 -17.02
N TYR A 3 14.06 -13.28 -17.84
CA TYR A 3 14.09 -12.35 -18.97
C TYR A 3 12.95 -12.63 -19.98
N GLU A 4 12.66 -13.89 -20.24
CA GLU A 4 11.55 -14.32 -21.08
C GLU A 4 10.19 -13.75 -20.61
N LYS A 5 9.90 -13.82 -19.30
CA LYS A 5 8.68 -13.21 -18.73
C LYS A 5 8.65 -11.69 -18.87
N LEU A 6 9.80 -11.03 -18.78
CA LEU A 6 9.88 -9.58 -19.02
C LEU A 6 9.59 -9.24 -20.47
N GLU A 7 10.16 -10.02 -21.42
CA GLU A 7 9.93 -9.85 -22.84
C GLU A 7 8.44 -10.05 -23.21
N ASP A 8 7.83 -11.12 -22.72
CA ASP A 8 6.40 -11.39 -22.93
C ASP A 8 5.53 -10.29 -22.32
N THR A 9 5.85 -9.82 -21.13
CA THR A 9 5.13 -8.70 -20.49
C THR A 9 5.24 -7.43 -21.34
N CYS A 10 6.43 -7.08 -21.81
CA CYS A 10 6.61 -5.93 -22.70
C CYS A 10 5.78 -6.07 -23.97
N ARG A 11 5.77 -7.26 -24.59
CA ARG A 11 4.99 -7.54 -25.80
C ARG A 11 3.49 -7.32 -25.58
N ILE A 12 2.96 -7.77 -24.44
CA ILE A 12 1.55 -7.59 -24.07
C ILE A 12 1.26 -6.10 -23.81
N LEU A 13 2.12 -5.42 -23.04
CA LEU A 13 1.94 -4.02 -22.66
C LEU A 13 2.10 -3.03 -23.83
N MET A 14 2.68 -3.44 -24.96
CA MET A 14 2.69 -2.62 -26.18
C MET A 14 1.28 -2.42 -26.77
N SER A 15 0.32 -3.26 -26.41
CA SER A 15 -1.08 -3.08 -26.80
C SER A 15 -1.76 -2.04 -25.92
N PRO A 16 -2.33 -0.94 -26.48
CA PRO A 16 -3.07 0.06 -25.71
C PRO A 16 -4.41 -0.46 -25.17
N LYS A 17 -4.85 -1.63 -25.63
CA LYS A 17 -6.12 -2.27 -25.20
C LYS A 17 -5.96 -3.08 -23.92
N VAL A 18 -4.75 -3.23 -23.41
CA VAL A 18 -4.44 -3.98 -22.19
C VAL A 18 -4.30 -3.02 -21.03
N ASP A 19 -5.00 -3.28 -19.94
CA ASP A 19 -4.80 -2.55 -18.69
C ASP A 19 -3.47 -2.98 -18.06
N TYR A 20 -2.70 -1.98 -17.61
CA TYR A 20 -1.48 -2.21 -16.86
C TYR A 20 -1.74 -1.92 -15.39
N LEU A 21 -1.92 -2.97 -14.59
CA LEU A 21 -2.17 -2.90 -13.16
C LEU A 21 -0.95 -3.37 -12.38
N ALA A 22 -0.72 -2.76 -11.23
CA ALA A 22 0.33 -3.15 -10.30
C ALA A 22 -0.19 -3.19 -8.86
N THR A 23 0.40 -4.04 -8.03
CA THR A 23 -0.06 -4.29 -6.67
C THR A 23 0.32 -3.19 -5.69
N ASN A 24 1.53 -2.65 -5.79
CA ASN A 24 2.03 -1.57 -4.93
C ASN A 24 3.13 -0.76 -5.64
N PRO A 25 3.38 0.50 -5.22
CA PRO A 25 4.42 1.34 -5.80
C PRO A 25 5.79 1.17 -5.13
N ASP A 26 5.95 0.29 -4.14
CA ASP A 26 7.17 0.18 -3.35
C ASP A 26 8.36 -0.27 -4.22
N TYR A 27 9.47 0.46 -4.12
CA TYR A 27 10.68 0.17 -4.89
C TYR A 27 11.48 -0.98 -4.29
N VAL A 28 11.43 -1.15 -2.97
CA VAL A 28 12.26 -2.11 -2.25
C VAL A 28 11.46 -2.88 -1.21
N CYS A 29 11.81 -4.16 -1.04
CA CYS A 29 11.35 -5.00 0.05
C CYS A 29 12.51 -5.26 1.02
N PRO A 30 12.38 -4.98 2.32
CA PRO A 30 13.42 -5.25 3.30
C PRO A 30 13.59 -6.76 3.52
N VAL A 31 14.85 -7.19 3.59
CA VAL A 31 15.27 -8.57 3.88
C VAL A 31 16.45 -8.55 4.86
N GLU A 32 16.82 -9.68 5.42
CA GLU A 32 17.88 -9.80 6.44
C GLU A 32 19.21 -9.13 6.04
N PHE A 33 19.63 -9.25 4.78
CA PHE A 33 20.88 -8.65 4.28
C PHE A 33 20.75 -7.21 3.75
N GLY A 34 19.54 -6.59 3.80
CA GLY A 34 19.29 -5.25 3.26
C GLY A 34 17.99 -5.16 2.48
N TYR A 35 18.05 -4.94 1.17
CA TYR A 35 16.87 -4.74 0.33
C TYR A 35 16.93 -5.54 -0.96
N VAL A 36 15.76 -5.94 -1.47
CA VAL A 36 15.58 -6.49 -2.82
C VAL A 36 14.57 -5.64 -3.60
N PRO A 37 14.60 -5.65 -4.96
CA PRO A 37 13.60 -4.95 -5.77
C PRO A 37 12.17 -5.45 -5.48
N ASP A 38 11.25 -4.50 -5.30
CA ASP A 38 9.82 -4.78 -5.16
C ASP A 38 9.04 -4.37 -6.42
N CYS A 39 7.73 -4.40 -6.36
CA CYS A 39 6.80 -4.19 -7.48
C CYS A 39 7.07 -2.88 -8.22
N GLY A 40 7.27 -1.77 -7.50
CA GLY A 40 7.58 -0.46 -8.10
C GLY A 40 8.82 -0.47 -8.96
N SER A 41 9.91 -1.11 -8.52
CA SER A 41 11.14 -1.25 -9.30
C SER A 41 10.94 -2.04 -10.59
N ILE A 42 10.13 -3.11 -10.53
CA ILE A 42 9.78 -3.92 -11.71
C ILE A 42 8.94 -3.10 -12.68
N CYS A 43 7.97 -2.36 -12.16
CA CYS A 43 7.11 -1.49 -12.95
C CYS A 43 7.89 -0.37 -13.64
N GLU A 44 8.84 0.25 -12.96
CA GLU A 44 9.72 1.27 -13.53
C GLU A 44 10.56 0.69 -14.69
N MET A 45 11.19 -0.46 -14.47
CA MET A 45 11.98 -1.13 -15.50
C MET A 45 11.13 -1.42 -16.76
N LEU A 46 9.93 -1.97 -16.59
CA LEU A 46 8.98 -2.23 -17.69
C LEU A 46 8.51 -0.91 -18.32
N GLY A 47 8.18 0.09 -17.51
CA GLY A 47 7.72 1.40 -17.95
C GLY A 47 8.74 2.12 -18.84
N HIS A 48 10.03 1.99 -18.53
CA HIS A 48 11.09 2.51 -19.38
C HIS A 48 11.13 1.83 -20.75
N ALA A 49 10.83 0.54 -20.83
CA ALA A 49 10.81 -0.20 -22.08
C ALA A 49 9.57 0.10 -22.93
N VAL A 50 8.37 0.08 -22.34
CA VAL A 50 7.11 0.15 -23.07
C VAL A 50 6.50 1.57 -23.10
N LYS A 51 7.09 2.55 -22.39
CA LYS A 51 6.61 3.93 -22.25
C LYS A 51 5.19 4.02 -21.67
N ARG A 52 4.89 3.16 -20.70
CA ARG A 52 3.61 3.14 -19.98
C ARG A 52 3.88 3.03 -18.48
N THR A 53 2.99 3.63 -17.69
CA THR A 53 2.97 3.49 -16.23
C THR A 53 1.76 2.64 -15.81
N PRO A 54 1.88 1.80 -14.76
CA PRO A 54 0.75 1.05 -14.24
C PRO A 54 -0.22 1.95 -13.48
N TYR A 55 -1.44 1.49 -13.33
CA TYR A 55 -2.33 1.91 -12.26
C TYR A 55 -2.05 1.03 -11.03
N PHE A 56 -1.58 1.63 -9.93
CA PHE A 56 -1.36 0.93 -8.67
C PHE A 56 -2.69 0.76 -7.95
N ILE A 57 -3.02 -0.48 -7.56
CA ILE A 57 -4.27 -0.81 -6.85
C ILE A 57 -4.07 -0.99 -5.34
N GLY A 58 -2.83 -1.14 -4.91
CA GLY A 58 -2.46 -1.26 -3.50
C GLY A 58 -2.33 0.08 -2.80
N LYS A 59 -2.11 0.04 -1.49
CA LYS A 59 -1.89 1.22 -0.66
C LYS A 59 -0.82 2.15 -1.27
N PRO A 60 -1.01 3.47 -1.25
CA PRO A 60 -2.04 4.24 -0.54
C PRO A 60 -3.37 4.41 -1.30
N GLU A 61 -3.58 3.71 -2.42
CA GLU A 61 -4.84 3.75 -3.17
C GLU A 61 -5.98 3.08 -2.38
N THR A 62 -7.22 3.55 -2.59
CA THR A 62 -8.37 3.15 -1.79
C THR A 62 -9.01 1.82 -2.22
N ALA A 63 -8.62 1.28 -3.36
CA ALA A 63 -9.28 0.14 -4.00
C ALA A 63 -9.47 -1.08 -3.07
N MET A 64 -8.48 -1.38 -2.22
CA MET A 64 -8.57 -2.50 -1.26
C MET A 64 -9.59 -2.22 -0.16
N VAL A 65 -9.62 -1.01 0.39
CA VAL A 65 -10.58 -0.61 1.42
C VAL A 65 -11.99 -0.60 0.84
N GLU A 66 -12.18 0.02 -0.32
CA GLU A 66 -13.47 0.04 -1.02
C GLU A 66 -13.99 -1.36 -1.35
N PHE A 67 -13.09 -2.28 -1.72
CA PHE A 67 -13.44 -3.67 -1.94
C PHE A 67 -13.90 -4.35 -0.64
N ALA A 68 -13.17 -4.16 0.45
CA ALA A 68 -13.50 -4.73 1.77
C ALA A 68 -14.86 -4.21 2.28
N LEU A 69 -15.11 -2.91 2.18
CA LEU A 69 -16.39 -2.30 2.55
C LEU A 69 -17.55 -2.93 1.78
N ARG A 70 -17.45 -2.98 0.45
CA ARG A 70 -18.50 -3.55 -0.40
C ARG A 70 -18.73 -5.04 -0.15
N GLN A 71 -17.67 -5.81 0.02
CA GLN A 71 -17.75 -7.26 0.18
C GLN A 71 -18.40 -7.67 1.50
N ASN A 72 -18.21 -6.87 2.54
CA ASN A 72 -18.72 -7.16 3.89
C ASN A 72 -19.93 -6.31 4.27
N HIS A 73 -20.36 -5.41 3.40
CA HIS A 73 -21.47 -4.47 3.65
C HIS A 73 -21.25 -3.57 4.87
N PHE A 74 -20.00 -3.22 5.15
CA PHE A 74 -19.63 -2.29 6.21
C PHE A 74 -19.68 -0.84 5.71
N THR A 75 -19.99 0.08 6.63
CA THR A 75 -19.87 1.52 6.40
C THR A 75 -18.44 1.98 6.69
N ARG A 76 -18.14 3.23 6.33
CA ARG A 76 -16.82 3.82 6.64
C ARG A 76 -16.64 4.02 8.13
N GLU A 77 -17.72 4.37 8.84
CA GLU A 77 -17.75 4.58 10.28
C GLU A 77 -17.55 3.28 11.08
N GLU A 78 -17.81 2.12 10.46
CA GLU A 78 -17.62 0.80 11.07
C GLU A 78 -16.25 0.19 10.72
N THR A 79 -15.40 0.96 10.03
CA THR A 79 -14.14 0.42 9.47
C THR A 79 -12.93 1.19 9.96
N LEU A 80 -11.93 0.47 10.43
CA LEU A 80 -10.65 0.98 10.87
C LEU A 80 -9.53 0.35 10.03
N VAL A 81 -8.69 1.18 9.44
CA VAL A 81 -7.43 0.73 8.82
C VAL A 81 -6.33 0.76 9.86
N VAL A 82 -5.69 -0.40 10.09
CA VAL A 82 -4.57 -0.55 11.02
C VAL A 82 -3.29 -0.84 10.25
N GLY A 83 -2.23 -0.10 10.53
CA GLY A 83 -0.94 -0.32 9.87
C GLY A 83 0.21 0.33 10.61
N ASP A 84 1.41 0.13 10.10
CA ASP A 84 2.67 0.63 10.69
C ASP A 84 3.36 1.70 9.84
N ARG A 85 2.81 2.01 8.65
CA ARG A 85 3.39 2.99 7.72
C ARG A 85 2.46 4.17 7.50
N LEU A 86 3.00 5.38 7.69
CA LEU A 86 2.25 6.62 7.49
C LEU A 86 1.88 6.85 6.02
N TYR A 87 2.84 6.66 5.11
CA TYR A 87 2.71 6.98 3.69
C TYR A 87 1.96 5.93 2.86
N THR A 88 1.65 4.76 3.42
CA THR A 88 0.86 3.72 2.77
C THR A 88 -0.41 3.39 3.53
N ASP A 89 -0.30 2.84 4.74
CA ASP A 89 -1.46 2.35 5.51
C ASP A 89 -2.36 3.49 5.99
N ILE A 90 -1.78 4.46 6.67
CA ILE A 90 -2.53 5.59 7.23
C ILE A 90 -3.07 6.46 6.10
N LEU A 91 -2.25 6.76 5.10
CA LEU A 91 -2.69 7.51 3.93
C LEU A 91 -3.80 6.79 3.16
N CYS A 92 -3.76 5.46 3.05
CA CYS A 92 -4.82 4.65 2.42
C CYS A 92 -6.16 4.79 3.16
N GLY A 93 -6.15 4.66 4.48
CA GLY A 93 -7.34 4.85 5.31
C GLY A 93 -7.90 6.26 5.19
N HIS A 94 -7.05 7.26 5.29
CA HIS A 94 -7.42 8.67 5.11
C HIS A 94 -8.03 8.93 3.72
N ASN A 95 -7.40 8.45 2.65
CA ASN A 95 -7.92 8.58 1.27
C ASN A 95 -9.27 7.88 1.09
N ALA A 96 -9.49 6.76 1.78
CA ALA A 96 -10.75 6.03 1.76
C ALA A 96 -11.83 6.64 2.67
N GLY A 97 -11.50 7.64 3.49
CA GLY A 97 -12.40 8.29 4.42
C GLY A 97 -12.84 7.37 5.57
N VAL A 98 -11.96 6.48 6.02
CA VAL A 98 -12.14 5.62 7.20
C VAL A 98 -11.15 5.98 8.29
N GLU A 99 -11.47 5.65 9.54
CA GLU A 99 -10.55 5.87 10.66
C GLU A 99 -9.26 5.05 10.53
N THR A 100 -8.18 5.56 11.11
CA THR A 100 -6.84 5.00 10.99
C THR A 100 -6.17 4.80 12.34
N ALA A 101 -5.52 3.66 12.53
CA ALA A 101 -4.73 3.36 13.71
C ALA A 101 -3.29 2.99 13.34
N LEU A 102 -2.34 3.77 13.80
CA LEU A 102 -0.91 3.47 13.68
C LEU A 102 -0.47 2.55 14.81
N VAL A 103 0.22 1.45 14.49
CA VAL A 103 0.90 0.58 15.46
C VAL A 103 2.41 0.77 15.36
N LEU A 104 3.06 1.04 16.51
CA LEU A 104 4.50 1.37 16.59
C LEU A 104 5.41 0.13 16.62
N THR A 105 4.93 -1.04 16.20
CA THR A 105 5.72 -2.28 16.12
C THR A 105 6.43 -2.47 14.78
N GLY A 106 6.23 -1.57 13.84
CA GLY A 106 6.80 -1.66 12.49
C GLY A 106 7.71 -0.48 12.16
N GLU A 107 7.43 0.21 11.03
CA GLU A 107 8.34 1.19 10.44
C GLU A 107 8.25 2.57 11.10
N ALA A 108 7.03 3.09 11.32
CA ALA A 108 6.86 4.45 11.81
C ALA A 108 7.10 4.60 13.31
N THR A 109 7.63 5.76 13.69
CA THR A 109 7.81 6.18 15.09
C THR A 109 6.71 7.15 15.53
N ALA A 110 6.52 7.28 16.86
CA ALA A 110 5.58 8.24 17.42
C ALA A 110 5.94 9.70 17.10
N GLU A 111 7.24 10.00 16.88
CA GLU A 111 7.70 11.34 16.52
C GLU A 111 7.36 11.68 15.07
N GLU A 112 7.51 10.72 14.17
CA GLU A 112 7.13 10.86 12.76
C GLU A 112 5.62 11.05 12.62
N ALA A 113 4.82 10.28 13.36
CA ALA A 113 3.38 10.41 13.38
C ALA A 113 2.89 11.81 13.79
N LYS A 114 3.56 12.45 14.76
CA LYS A 114 3.24 13.82 15.19
C LYS A 114 3.57 14.90 14.16
N LYS A 115 4.48 14.62 13.24
CA LYS A 115 4.94 15.55 12.21
C LYS A 115 4.34 15.22 10.83
N ALA A 116 3.60 14.13 10.72
CA ALA A 116 3.01 13.68 9.46
C ALA A 116 1.97 14.68 8.97
N GLU A 117 1.98 14.95 7.68
CA GLU A 117 0.95 15.75 7.01
C GLU A 117 -0.44 15.09 7.14
N THR A 118 -0.47 13.76 7.05
CA THR A 118 -1.64 12.93 7.32
C THR A 118 -1.41 12.20 8.64
N ALA A 119 -1.94 12.77 9.73
CA ALA A 119 -1.86 12.16 11.05
C ALA A 119 -2.83 10.98 11.18
N PRO A 120 -2.45 9.89 11.87
CA PRO A 120 -3.38 8.82 12.23
C PRO A 120 -4.39 9.32 13.27
N ASP A 121 -5.62 8.77 13.26
CA ASP A 121 -6.64 9.08 14.27
C ASP A 121 -6.27 8.50 15.64
N TYR A 122 -5.64 7.32 15.64
CA TYR A 122 -5.19 6.61 16.84
C TYR A 122 -3.73 6.15 16.70
N ILE A 123 -3.02 6.11 17.83
CA ILE A 123 -1.65 5.59 17.90
C ILE A 123 -1.57 4.59 19.06
N PHE A 124 -1.13 3.36 18.76
CA PHE A 124 -0.92 2.29 19.73
C PHE A 124 0.52 1.78 19.68
N THR A 125 1.05 1.35 20.82
CA THR A 125 2.39 0.74 20.87
C THR A 125 2.43 -0.59 20.13
N SER A 126 1.28 -1.29 20.03
CA SER A 126 1.15 -2.57 19.34
C SER A 126 -0.30 -2.91 19.05
N ILE A 127 -0.54 -3.89 18.19
CA ILE A 127 -1.86 -4.47 17.95
C ILE A 127 -2.47 -5.09 19.25
N GLY A 128 -1.62 -5.55 20.17
CA GLY A 128 -2.06 -6.07 21.47
C GLY A 128 -2.61 -4.98 22.39
N GLU A 129 -2.10 -3.75 22.32
CA GLU A 129 -2.65 -2.60 23.03
C GLU A 129 -4.00 -2.20 22.42
N LEU A 130 -4.08 -2.02 21.12
CA LEU A 130 -5.33 -1.76 20.41
C LEU A 130 -6.42 -2.78 20.80
N TYR A 131 -6.10 -4.07 20.80
CA TYR A 131 -7.06 -5.12 21.17
C TYR A 131 -7.57 -5.00 22.61
N ARG A 132 -6.76 -4.51 23.55
CA ARG A 132 -7.16 -4.31 24.96
C ARG A 132 -8.06 -3.08 25.14
N GLU A 133 -7.80 -2.03 24.39
CA GLU A 133 -8.50 -0.74 24.53
C GLU A 133 -9.78 -0.68 23.70
N TRP A 134 -9.86 -1.46 22.65
CA TRP A 134 -11.02 -1.52 21.73
C TRP A 134 -12.17 -2.43 22.19
N LYS A 135 -12.37 -2.57 23.49
CA LYS A 135 -13.45 -3.43 24.04
C LYS A 135 -14.70 -2.63 24.39
#